data_80567cc9e7fbf14c2e2c1146b09eefca
#
_entry.id   80567cc9e7fbf14c2e2c1146b09eefca
#
_cell.length_a   1.000
_cell.length_b   1.000
_cell.length_c   1.000
_cell.angle_alpha   90.00
_cell.angle_beta   90.00
_cell.angle_gamma   90.00
#
_symmetry.space_group_name_H-M   'P 1'
#
loop_
_entity.id
_entity.type
_entity.pdbx_description
1 polymer ?
#
loop_
_entity_poly.entity_id
_entity_poly.type
_entity_poly.pdbx_seq_one_letter_code
_entity_poly.pdbx_strand_id
1 'polypeptide(L)'
;MVLPLVLIVVFLSGLLSFLASREALTRVAMRHMAYKAEQMRDFAISEWDAIAELGLDDEPFIQVAAEESLRSYALSLLRSDTELVFAVDHDGNLAMHVGAESANGETDRLSTSEDLTPGWFAGSVNGEARVGVVFEVEPFGWLIAVTELSAVFFTDARGIFRTQAIVSLIAIASVTLLVWTYIGLLIRLVERLTRTIQGITDTGDLSRRARIEYLDEVGVLAHGFNNMVSLLETNYRKLEQTVEAEALARETAVEREEETIFLLGRVSEFHDKETGEHLERIGRLSALFFGLLGKSTDEQDLIRRGSGLHDIGKIAISDKILLKAAALTDDEYDQMKKHAEIGYELLRASQSRYLVTGAEIALTHHEKWDGTGYPARLSGEQIPLTGRVVGLVDVFDALTSERPYKKAWPAADVRAYIVEQRGRHFDPDLVDLFDEYFERFRAIIAR
;
A
#
# COMPACT_ATOMS: atom_id res chain seq x y z
N MET A 1 8.31 -10.89 18.40
CA MET A 1 9.30 -11.95 18.71
C MET A 1 10.32 -11.57 19.78
N VAL A 2 10.75 -10.33 19.93
CA VAL A 2 11.77 -9.91 20.93
C VAL A 2 11.27 -9.99 22.38
N LEU A 3 10.00 -9.59 22.64
CA LEU A 3 9.44 -9.55 24.00
C LEU A 3 9.46 -10.91 24.75
N PRO A 4 8.98 -12.02 24.15
CA PRO A 4 9.06 -13.33 24.82
C PRO A 4 10.52 -13.74 25.12
N LEU A 5 11.45 -13.40 24.24
CA LEU A 5 12.86 -13.71 24.42
C LEU A 5 13.47 -12.94 25.59
N VAL A 6 13.17 -11.63 25.72
CA VAL A 6 13.63 -10.81 26.85
C VAL A 6 13.06 -11.31 28.16
N LEU A 7 11.77 -11.62 28.21
CA LEU A 7 11.12 -12.18 29.42
C LEU A 7 11.70 -13.53 29.82
N ILE A 8 11.98 -14.40 28.84
CA ILE A 8 12.64 -15.70 29.08
C ILE A 8 14.05 -15.48 29.64
N VAL A 9 14.86 -14.57 29.08
CA VAL A 9 16.21 -14.29 29.55
C VAL A 9 16.20 -13.73 30.97
N VAL A 10 15.32 -12.80 31.30
CA VAL A 10 15.19 -12.25 32.66
C VAL A 10 14.75 -13.32 33.65
N PHE A 11 13.77 -14.14 33.27
CA PHE A 11 13.32 -15.26 34.11
C PHE A 11 14.41 -16.31 34.35
N LEU A 12 15.10 -16.73 33.27
CA LEU A 12 16.20 -17.70 33.38
C LEU A 12 17.35 -17.15 34.22
N SER A 13 17.72 -15.87 34.04
CA SER A 13 18.76 -15.22 34.84
C SER A 13 18.38 -15.18 36.33
N GLY A 14 17.13 -14.82 36.63
CA GLY A 14 16.59 -14.86 37.99
C GLY A 14 16.61 -16.25 38.61
N LEU A 15 16.20 -17.26 37.85
CA LEU A 15 16.19 -18.66 38.28
C LEU A 15 17.61 -19.18 38.50
N LEU A 16 18.55 -18.94 37.63
CA LEU A 16 19.94 -19.33 37.75
C LEU A 16 20.62 -18.67 38.95
N SER A 17 20.40 -17.37 39.16
CA SER A 17 20.91 -16.64 40.32
C SER A 17 20.34 -17.22 41.63
N PHE A 18 19.05 -17.57 41.66
CA PHE A 18 18.40 -18.23 42.79
C PHE A 18 19.04 -19.59 43.11
N LEU A 19 19.15 -20.47 42.10
CA LEU A 19 19.73 -21.81 42.31
C LEU A 19 21.18 -21.72 42.79
N ALA A 20 21.99 -20.83 42.21
CA ALA A 20 23.39 -20.60 42.62
C ALA A 20 23.46 -20.07 44.08
N SER A 21 22.60 -19.11 44.46
CA SER A 21 22.59 -18.57 45.82
C SER A 21 22.15 -19.62 46.88
N ARG A 22 21.13 -20.43 46.56
CA ARG A 22 20.69 -21.55 47.41
C ARG A 22 21.81 -22.54 47.64
N GLU A 23 22.48 -22.98 46.61
CA GLU A 23 23.58 -23.96 46.73
C GLU A 23 24.77 -23.41 47.51
N ALA A 24 25.15 -22.12 47.26
CA ALA A 24 26.24 -21.47 47.99
C ALA A 24 25.94 -21.37 49.52
N LEU A 25 24.69 -20.95 49.89
CA LEU A 25 24.31 -20.85 51.28
C LEU A 25 24.25 -22.19 51.96
N THR A 26 23.68 -23.21 51.30
CA THR A 26 23.67 -24.59 51.86
C THR A 26 25.09 -25.09 52.08
N ARG A 27 26.03 -24.88 51.16
CA ARG A 27 27.44 -25.25 51.32
C ARG A 27 28.10 -24.52 52.50
N VAL A 28 27.83 -23.22 52.69
CA VAL A 28 28.40 -22.46 53.83
C VAL A 28 27.88 -22.98 55.15
N ALA A 29 26.56 -23.21 55.26
CA ALA A 29 25.92 -23.72 56.44
C ALA A 29 26.42 -25.17 56.78
N MET A 30 26.53 -26.05 55.76
CA MET A 30 27.10 -27.37 55.91
C MET A 30 28.58 -27.34 56.40
N ARG A 31 29.39 -26.43 55.87
CA ARG A 31 30.76 -26.25 56.33
C ARG A 31 30.86 -25.84 57.80
N HIS A 32 29.94 -24.97 58.23
CA HIS A 32 29.91 -24.53 59.61
C HIS A 32 29.58 -25.68 60.58
N MET A 33 28.58 -26.53 60.22
CA MET A 33 28.26 -27.73 61.00
C MET A 33 29.40 -28.75 60.98
N ALA A 34 30.01 -28.97 59.81
CA ALA A 34 31.19 -29.86 59.71
C ALA A 34 32.37 -29.37 60.54
N TYR A 35 32.60 -28.06 60.61
CA TYR A 35 33.68 -27.51 61.46
C TYR A 35 33.40 -27.75 62.94
N LYS A 36 32.14 -27.58 63.41
CA LYS A 36 31.77 -27.90 64.79
C LYS A 36 31.96 -29.39 65.09
N ALA A 37 31.56 -30.24 64.18
CA ALA A 37 31.73 -31.68 64.28
C ALA A 37 33.22 -32.08 64.36
N GLU A 38 34.07 -31.47 63.56
CA GLU A 38 35.50 -31.65 63.58
C GLU A 38 36.13 -31.22 64.89
N GLN A 39 35.75 -30.01 65.39
CA GLN A 39 36.21 -29.57 66.71
C GLN A 39 35.82 -30.53 67.86
N MET A 40 34.58 -31.03 67.80
CA MET A 40 34.11 -31.98 68.79
C MET A 40 34.85 -33.30 68.71
N ARG A 41 35.09 -33.81 67.50
CA ARG A 41 35.86 -35.02 67.26
C ARG A 41 37.31 -34.90 67.75
N ASP A 42 37.97 -33.80 67.40
CA ASP A 42 39.37 -33.58 67.78
C ASP A 42 39.51 -33.44 69.29
N PHE A 43 38.57 -32.80 69.96
CA PHE A 43 38.55 -32.71 71.36
C PHE A 43 38.34 -34.10 72.01
N ALA A 44 37.38 -34.92 71.54
CA ALA A 44 37.11 -36.29 72.04
C ALA A 44 38.35 -37.19 71.88
N ILE A 45 39.05 -37.14 70.76
CA ILE A 45 40.24 -37.92 70.58
C ILE A 45 41.38 -37.45 71.52
N SER A 46 41.57 -36.12 71.63
CA SER A 46 42.61 -35.54 72.52
C SER A 46 42.39 -35.90 74.00
N GLU A 47 41.11 -35.90 74.45
CA GLU A 47 40.76 -36.26 75.81
C GLU A 47 41.02 -37.75 76.08
N TRP A 48 40.71 -38.60 75.08
CA TRP A 48 41.02 -40.01 75.17
C TRP A 48 42.50 -40.34 75.21
N ASP A 49 43.25 -39.70 74.24
CA ASP A 49 44.72 -39.89 74.13
C ASP A 49 45.37 -39.54 75.51
N ALA A 50 44.94 -38.43 76.09
CA ALA A 50 45.49 -38.02 77.40
C ALA A 50 45.20 -39.08 78.54
N ILE A 51 44.03 -39.73 78.50
CA ILE A 51 43.68 -40.81 79.46
C ILE A 51 44.49 -42.06 79.14
N ALA A 52 44.63 -42.42 77.87
CA ALA A 52 45.40 -43.62 77.50
C ALA A 52 46.95 -43.47 77.78
N GLU A 53 47.49 -42.27 77.58
CA GLU A 53 48.87 -41.99 77.94
C GLU A 53 49.17 -42.19 79.45
N LEU A 54 48.16 -42.00 80.29
CA LEU A 54 48.27 -42.21 81.74
C LEU A 54 48.02 -43.67 82.13
N GLY A 55 47.58 -44.53 81.16
CA GLY A 55 47.23 -45.95 81.46
C GLY A 55 45.97 -46.10 82.28
N LEU A 56 45.03 -45.20 82.18
CA LEU A 56 43.85 -45.14 82.97
C LEU A 56 42.55 -45.40 82.14
N ASP A 57 42.75 -45.90 80.97
CA ASP A 57 41.66 -46.16 79.99
C ASP A 57 40.70 -47.33 80.43
N ASP A 58 41.12 -48.23 81.22
CA ASP A 58 40.29 -49.35 81.80
C ASP A 58 39.60 -48.99 83.11
N GLU A 59 39.79 -47.75 83.60
CA GLU A 59 39.20 -47.40 84.94
C GLU A 59 37.82 -46.75 84.73
N PRO A 60 36.71 -47.38 85.22
CA PRO A 60 35.33 -46.87 84.94
C PRO A 60 35.05 -45.42 85.37
N PHE A 61 35.71 -44.96 86.44
CA PHE A 61 35.58 -43.61 86.96
C PHE A 61 36.15 -42.58 86.05
N ILE A 62 37.23 -42.92 85.37
CA ILE A 62 37.88 -42.03 84.35
C ILE A 62 37.07 -41.92 83.12
N GLN A 63 36.40 -43.02 82.68
CA GLN A 63 35.48 -42.99 81.54
C GLN A 63 34.31 -42.05 81.82
N VAL A 64 33.71 -42.06 82.98
CA VAL A 64 32.63 -41.16 83.41
C VAL A 64 33.11 -39.67 83.39
N ALA A 65 34.36 -39.43 83.84
CA ALA A 65 34.92 -38.09 83.85
C ALA A 65 35.18 -37.55 82.39
N ALA A 66 35.61 -38.45 81.54
CA ALA A 66 35.77 -38.09 80.10
C ALA A 66 34.45 -37.78 79.38
N GLU A 67 33.40 -38.57 79.75
CA GLU A 67 32.04 -38.29 79.24
C GLU A 67 31.52 -36.92 79.71
N GLU A 68 31.77 -36.52 80.97
CA GLU A 68 31.35 -35.23 81.50
C GLU A 68 32.17 -34.06 80.87
N SER A 69 33.47 -34.31 80.60
CA SER A 69 34.33 -33.37 79.88
C SER A 69 33.83 -33.14 78.46
N LEU A 70 33.50 -34.19 77.72
CA LEU A 70 32.88 -34.14 76.40
C LEU A 70 31.57 -33.41 76.38
N ARG A 71 30.70 -33.66 77.42
CA ARG A 71 29.42 -32.98 77.61
C ARG A 71 29.60 -31.47 77.79
N SER A 72 30.58 -31.09 78.66
CA SER A 72 30.89 -29.68 78.90
C SER A 72 31.44 -28.97 77.62
N TYR A 73 32.28 -29.68 76.91
CA TYR A 73 32.79 -29.15 75.68
C TYR A 73 31.69 -29.02 74.59
N ALA A 74 30.85 -30.01 74.43
CA ALA A 74 29.66 -29.97 73.55
C ALA A 74 28.82 -28.76 73.84
N LEU A 75 28.53 -28.50 75.17
CA LEU A 75 27.75 -27.35 75.59
C LEU A 75 28.40 -26.02 75.13
N SER A 76 29.76 -25.94 75.17
CA SER A 76 30.50 -24.74 74.75
C SER A 76 30.46 -24.49 73.27
N LEU A 77 30.22 -25.50 72.43
CA LEU A 77 30.10 -25.40 71.01
C LEU A 77 28.71 -24.93 70.52
N LEU A 78 27.67 -25.09 71.37
CA LEU A 78 26.35 -24.64 71.00
C LEU A 78 26.27 -23.13 70.96
N ARG A 79 25.64 -22.62 69.88
CA ARG A 79 25.43 -21.17 69.63
C ARG A 79 23.97 -20.79 69.58
N SER A 80 23.09 -21.76 69.49
CA SER A 80 21.67 -21.58 69.40
C SER A 80 20.96 -22.55 70.38
N ASP A 81 19.83 -22.11 70.92
CA ASP A 81 19.01 -22.95 71.79
C ASP A 81 18.34 -24.13 71.02
N THR A 82 18.45 -24.17 69.74
CA THR A 82 17.91 -25.20 68.87
C THR A 82 18.93 -26.20 68.38
N GLU A 83 20.23 -25.94 68.64
CA GLU A 83 21.29 -26.91 68.39
C GLU A 83 21.24 -28.05 69.35
N LEU A 84 21.53 -29.27 68.88
CA LEU A 84 21.55 -30.47 69.62
C LEU A 84 22.79 -31.28 69.29
N VAL A 85 23.58 -31.63 70.32
CA VAL A 85 24.66 -32.59 70.22
C VAL A 85 24.26 -33.81 71.03
N PHE A 86 24.31 -34.97 70.37
CA PHE A 86 24.04 -36.23 71.07
C PHE A 86 25.00 -37.32 70.58
N ALA A 87 25.21 -38.32 71.47
CA ALA A 87 26.01 -39.48 71.13
C ALA A 87 25.20 -40.75 71.43
N VAL A 88 25.35 -41.73 70.51
CA VAL A 88 24.77 -43.08 70.71
C VAL A 88 25.89 -44.10 70.67
N ASP A 89 25.74 -45.15 71.50
CA ASP A 89 26.64 -46.31 71.47
C ASP A 89 26.31 -47.24 70.28
N HIS A 90 27.10 -48.32 70.11
CA HIS A 90 26.89 -49.33 69.07
C HIS A 90 25.53 -50.08 69.15
N ASP A 91 24.91 -50.09 70.31
CA ASP A 91 23.58 -50.70 70.53
C ASP A 91 22.44 -49.69 70.27
N GLY A 92 22.78 -48.45 69.94
CA GLY A 92 21.82 -47.36 69.70
C GLY A 92 21.26 -46.72 70.96
N ASN A 93 21.86 -46.96 72.13
CA ASN A 93 21.47 -46.30 73.39
C ASN A 93 22.10 -44.91 73.44
N LEU A 94 21.40 -43.98 74.08
CA LEU A 94 21.83 -42.61 74.28
C LEU A 94 22.96 -42.55 75.32
N ALA A 95 24.17 -42.21 74.87
CA ALA A 95 25.35 -42.04 75.69
C ALA A 95 25.50 -40.59 76.19
N MET A 96 25.21 -39.62 75.33
CA MET A 96 25.33 -38.20 75.66
C MET A 96 24.23 -37.40 74.96
N HIS A 97 23.70 -36.40 75.69
CA HIS A 97 22.72 -35.45 75.16
C HIS A 97 22.98 -34.04 75.68
N VAL A 98 23.15 -33.04 74.77
CA VAL A 98 23.50 -31.65 75.09
C VAL A 98 22.76 -30.69 74.14
N GLY A 99 22.12 -29.70 74.69
CA GLY A 99 21.37 -28.68 73.92
C GLY A 99 19.87 -28.90 73.97
N ALA A 100 19.18 -28.41 72.90
CA ALA A 100 17.74 -28.30 72.84
C ALA A 100 16.97 -29.07 73.88
N GLU A 101 16.39 -28.40 74.87
CA GLU A 101 15.68 -29.02 76.01
C GLU A 101 14.68 -30.06 75.48
N SER A 102 14.98 -31.32 75.79
CA SER A 102 13.94 -32.35 75.69
C SER A 102 12.89 -32.04 76.71
N ALA A 103 11.80 -31.42 76.29
CA ALA A 103 10.62 -31.33 77.10
C ALA A 103 10.13 -32.76 77.35
N ASN A 104 10.30 -33.22 78.57
CA ASN A 104 9.82 -34.43 79.20
C ASN A 104 10.69 -35.70 79.12
N GLY A 105 11.42 -35.89 80.19
CA GLY A 105 11.59 -37.19 80.86
C GLY A 105 12.37 -38.24 80.06
N GLU A 106 13.49 -38.66 80.73
CA GLU A 106 14.11 -39.97 80.61
C GLU A 106 13.58 -40.89 79.52
N THR A 107 14.09 -40.76 78.30
CA THR A 107 14.03 -41.84 77.35
C THR A 107 15.46 -42.30 77.10
N ASP A 108 15.78 -43.51 77.57
CA ASP A 108 17.06 -44.17 77.32
C ASP A 108 17.39 -44.46 75.86
N ARG A 109 16.48 -44.02 74.91
CA ARG A 109 16.64 -44.19 73.51
C ARG A 109 16.16 -42.97 72.71
N LEU A 110 16.99 -42.44 71.86
CA LEU A 110 16.60 -41.46 70.89
C LEU A 110 15.83 -42.12 69.70
N SER A 111 14.62 -41.60 69.46
CA SER A 111 13.88 -42.01 68.25
C SER A 111 14.43 -41.28 67.05
N THR A 112 15.26 -41.94 66.28
CA THR A 112 15.75 -41.43 64.95
C THR A 112 14.97 -42.10 63.82
N SER A 113 14.58 -41.37 62.81
CA SER A 113 13.90 -41.92 61.61
C SER A 113 14.80 -42.65 60.64
N GLU A 114 16.14 -42.52 60.77
CA GLU A 114 17.14 -43.09 59.90
C GLU A 114 18.29 -43.69 60.79
N ASP A 115 18.99 -44.71 60.24
CA ASP A 115 20.17 -45.24 60.89
C ASP A 115 21.28 -44.16 60.82
N LEU A 116 21.84 -43.86 62.00
CA LEU A 116 22.95 -42.89 62.09
C LEU A 116 24.21 -43.49 61.43
N THR A 117 24.64 -42.85 60.40
CA THR A 117 25.91 -43.19 59.68
C THR A 117 26.83 -41.97 59.61
N PRO A 118 28.15 -42.19 59.72
CA PRO A 118 29.08 -41.06 59.61
C PRO A 118 28.86 -40.26 58.29
N GLY A 119 28.76 -38.94 58.41
CA GLY A 119 28.56 -38.03 57.30
C GLY A 119 27.44 -37.02 57.54
N TRP A 120 26.89 -36.49 56.46
CA TRP A 120 25.79 -35.54 56.54
C TRP A 120 24.49 -36.26 56.94
N PHE A 121 23.83 -35.76 57.97
CA PHE A 121 22.57 -36.24 58.49
C PHE A 121 21.42 -35.30 58.11
N ALA A 122 20.34 -35.83 57.58
CA ALA A 122 19.08 -35.11 57.37
C ALA A 122 17.93 -36.06 57.67
N GLY A 123 17.39 -35.99 58.90
CA GLY A 123 16.38 -36.90 59.37
C GLY A 123 15.52 -36.29 60.49
N SER A 124 14.74 -37.10 61.18
CA SER A 124 14.02 -36.68 62.36
C SER A 124 14.65 -37.23 63.61
N VAL A 125 14.84 -36.38 64.63
CA VAL A 125 15.28 -36.73 65.98
C VAL A 125 14.16 -36.32 66.96
N ASN A 126 13.63 -37.28 67.70
CA ASN A 126 12.50 -37.05 68.59
C ASN A 126 11.27 -36.37 67.93
N GLY A 127 11.00 -36.66 66.64
CA GLY A 127 9.89 -36.06 65.83
C GLY A 127 10.16 -34.71 65.26
N GLU A 128 11.32 -34.11 65.55
CA GLU A 128 11.77 -32.83 64.93
C GLU A 128 12.69 -33.07 63.75
N ALA A 129 12.38 -32.44 62.65
CA ALA A 129 13.26 -32.48 61.44
C ALA A 129 14.57 -31.73 61.72
N ARG A 130 15.70 -32.43 61.65
CA ARG A 130 17.04 -31.92 61.96
C ARG A 130 18.03 -32.20 60.82
N VAL A 131 19.02 -31.37 60.70
CA VAL A 131 20.15 -31.54 59.77
C VAL A 131 21.43 -31.37 60.54
N GLY A 132 22.48 -32.09 60.16
CA GLY A 132 23.73 -32.03 60.88
C GLY A 132 24.85 -32.90 60.30
N VAL A 133 25.82 -33.18 61.13
CA VAL A 133 26.93 -34.06 60.79
C VAL A 133 27.09 -35.10 61.88
N VAL A 134 27.21 -36.35 61.48
CA VAL A 134 27.50 -37.50 62.32
C VAL A 134 28.95 -37.94 62.10
N PHE A 135 29.65 -38.25 63.14
CA PHE A 135 31.01 -38.79 63.08
C PHE A 135 31.19 -39.86 64.19
N GLU A 136 32.08 -40.75 63.92
CA GLU A 136 32.42 -41.82 64.87
C GLU A 136 33.65 -41.41 65.68
N VAL A 137 33.58 -41.78 66.99
CA VAL A 137 34.75 -41.63 67.86
C VAL A 137 35.05 -43.04 68.45
N GLU A 138 35.95 -43.73 67.71
CA GLU A 138 36.34 -45.13 67.97
C GLU A 138 36.68 -45.42 69.46
N PRO A 139 37.47 -44.53 70.13
CA PRO A 139 37.85 -44.77 71.50
C PRO A 139 36.69 -44.93 72.49
N PHE A 140 35.58 -44.21 72.25
CA PHE A 140 34.38 -44.30 73.04
C PHE A 140 33.34 -45.27 72.47
N GLY A 141 33.56 -45.75 71.24
CA GLY A 141 32.54 -46.55 70.54
C GLY A 141 31.25 -45.79 70.26
N TRP A 142 31.32 -44.47 70.10
CA TRP A 142 30.18 -43.59 69.93
C TRP A 142 30.06 -43.02 68.56
N LEU A 143 28.80 -42.90 68.08
CA LEU A 143 28.41 -42.04 66.98
C LEU A 143 27.90 -40.72 67.57
N ILE A 144 28.65 -39.66 67.37
CA ILE A 144 28.30 -38.30 67.82
C ILE A 144 27.67 -37.55 66.68
N ALA A 145 26.50 -36.96 66.93
CA ALA A 145 25.78 -36.13 66.00
C ALA A 145 25.69 -34.67 66.50
N VAL A 146 26.16 -33.75 65.65
CA VAL A 146 25.98 -32.30 65.86
C VAL A 146 24.88 -31.84 64.89
N THR A 147 23.74 -31.45 65.42
CA THR A 147 22.54 -31.18 64.62
C THR A 147 21.87 -29.84 64.96
N GLU A 148 21.15 -29.28 64.01
CA GLU A 148 20.32 -28.10 64.11
C GLU A 148 18.91 -28.40 63.59
N LEU A 149 17.88 -27.70 64.08
CA LEU A 149 16.57 -27.77 63.48
C LEU A 149 16.61 -27.37 62.02
N SER A 150 16.10 -28.22 61.14
CA SER A 150 16.02 -27.95 59.70
C SER A 150 15.31 -26.61 59.40
N ALA A 151 14.27 -26.28 60.23
CA ALA A 151 13.57 -25.00 60.09
C ALA A 151 14.44 -23.78 60.36
N VAL A 152 15.37 -23.87 61.35
CA VAL A 152 16.28 -22.78 61.71
C VAL A 152 17.45 -22.73 60.74
N PHE A 153 18.05 -23.88 60.45
CA PHE A 153 19.17 -24.00 59.49
C PHE A 153 18.87 -23.35 58.13
N PHE A 154 17.66 -23.52 57.62
CA PHE A 154 17.27 -22.91 56.34
C PHE A 154 16.55 -21.56 56.48
N THR A 155 16.48 -20.93 57.65
CA THR A 155 15.77 -19.65 57.86
C THR A 155 16.39 -18.51 57.09
N ASP A 156 17.73 -18.34 57.13
CA ASP A 156 18.43 -17.30 56.41
C ASP A 156 18.34 -17.50 54.89
N ALA A 157 18.41 -18.76 54.46
CA ALA A 157 18.21 -19.11 53.05
C ALA A 157 16.80 -18.73 52.56
N ARG A 158 15.74 -18.93 53.38
CA ARG A 158 14.37 -18.51 53.05
C ARG A 158 14.20 -17.01 52.98
N GLY A 159 14.86 -16.25 53.87
CA GLY A 159 14.86 -14.77 53.83
C GLY A 159 15.46 -14.25 52.54
N ILE A 160 16.62 -14.73 52.12
CA ILE A 160 17.28 -14.37 50.90
C ILE A 160 16.43 -14.77 49.67
N PHE A 161 15.84 -15.98 49.71
CA PHE A 161 14.93 -16.44 48.67
C PHE A 161 13.74 -15.48 48.44
N ARG A 162 13.09 -15.08 49.53
CA ARG A 162 11.95 -14.16 49.49
C ARG A 162 12.35 -12.80 48.88
N THR A 163 13.52 -12.25 49.29
CA THR A 163 14.04 -10.98 48.76
C THR A 163 14.37 -11.09 47.27
N GLN A 164 15.04 -12.17 46.88
CA GLN A 164 15.40 -12.40 45.46
C GLN A 164 14.16 -12.57 44.58
N ALA A 165 13.12 -13.28 45.07
CA ALA A 165 11.88 -13.46 44.36
C ALA A 165 11.14 -12.11 44.14
N ILE A 166 11.11 -11.25 45.17
CA ILE A 166 10.50 -9.90 45.06
C ILE A 166 11.26 -9.03 44.06
N VAL A 167 12.59 -9.00 44.11
CA VAL A 167 13.43 -8.21 43.16
C VAL A 167 13.22 -8.69 41.72
N SER A 168 13.21 -10.01 41.51
CA SER A 168 12.95 -10.59 40.18
C SER A 168 11.54 -10.23 39.65
N LEU A 169 10.52 -10.28 40.52
CA LEU A 169 9.16 -9.92 40.13
C LEU A 169 9.05 -8.45 39.74
N ILE A 170 9.69 -7.53 40.47
CA ILE A 170 9.74 -6.09 40.19
C ILE A 170 10.47 -5.86 38.85
N ALA A 171 11.61 -6.54 38.61
CA ALA A 171 12.36 -6.42 37.36
C ALA A 171 11.53 -6.87 36.15
N ILE A 172 10.85 -8.01 36.25
CA ILE A 172 9.96 -8.52 35.18
C ILE A 172 8.81 -7.55 34.92
N ALA A 173 8.16 -7.05 35.96
CA ALA A 173 7.05 -6.10 35.83
C ALA A 173 7.52 -4.79 35.16
N SER A 174 8.69 -4.27 35.56
CA SER A 174 9.27 -3.05 35.01
C SER A 174 9.62 -3.20 33.52
N VAL A 175 10.27 -4.30 33.13
CA VAL A 175 10.59 -4.59 31.72
C VAL A 175 9.32 -4.76 30.89
N THR A 176 8.32 -5.49 31.41
CA THR A 176 7.05 -5.68 30.71
C THR A 176 6.34 -4.34 30.47
N LEU A 177 6.27 -3.48 31.48
CA LEU A 177 5.66 -2.15 31.35
C LEU A 177 6.40 -1.28 30.31
N LEU A 178 7.74 -1.29 30.33
CA LEU A 178 8.56 -0.52 29.40
C LEU A 178 8.35 -0.98 27.95
N VAL A 179 8.33 -2.28 27.72
CA VAL A 179 8.09 -2.85 26.39
C VAL A 179 6.65 -2.58 25.93
N TRP A 180 5.67 -2.71 26.81
CA TRP A 180 4.29 -2.41 26.48
C TRP A 180 4.07 -0.95 26.07
N THR A 181 4.69 0.00 26.80
CA THR A 181 4.64 1.42 26.45
C THR A 181 5.34 1.73 25.14
N TYR A 182 6.49 1.09 24.88
CA TYR A 182 7.24 1.26 23.64
C TYR A 182 6.46 0.72 22.41
N ILE A 183 5.89 -0.48 22.51
CA ILE A 183 5.05 -1.05 21.46
C ILE A 183 3.83 -0.16 21.19
N GLY A 184 3.17 0.32 22.25
CA GLY A 184 2.03 1.23 22.11
C GLY A 184 2.38 2.56 21.42
N LEU A 185 3.61 3.04 21.57
CA LEU A 185 4.11 4.20 20.85
C LEU A 185 4.30 3.90 19.35
N LEU A 186 4.97 2.79 19.03
CA LEU A 186 5.19 2.37 17.64
C LEU A 186 3.88 2.13 16.88
N ILE A 187 2.92 1.44 17.50
CA ILE A 187 1.61 1.19 16.89
C ILE A 187 0.92 2.52 16.55
N ARG A 188 0.91 3.48 17.45
CA ARG A 188 0.29 4.80 17.21
C ARG A 188 0.92 5.56 16.06
N LEU A 189 2.25 5.46 15.87
CA LEU A 189 2.95 6.09 14.74
C LEU A 189 2.53 5.46 13.40
N VAL A 190 2.50 4.12 13.33
CA VAL A 190 2.07 3.40 12.13
C VAL A 190 0.59 3.67 11.80
N GLU A 191 -0.29 3.68 12.80
CA GLU A 191 -1.71 4.01 12.60
C GLU A 191 -1.93 5.42 12.05
N ARG A 192 -1.13 6.41 12.49
CA ARG A 192 -1.19 7.79 11.96
C ARG A 192 -0.79 7.83 10.49
N LEU A 193 0.30 7.16 10.13
CA LEU A 193 0.74 7.05 8.74
C LEU A 193 -0.35 6.38 7.88
N THR A 194 -0.88 5.25 8.35
CA THR A 194 -1.95 4.52 7.66
C THR A 194 -3.20 5.39 7.46
N ARG A 195 -3.62 6.14 8.49
CA ARG A 195 -4.76 7.07 8.37
C ARG A 195 -4.50 8.19 7.35
N THR A 196 -3.27 8.69 7.26
CA THR A 196 -2.92 9.69 6.23
C THR A 196 -3.01 9.08 4.83
N ILE A 197 -2.49 7.87 4.64
CA ILE A 197 -2.56 7.12 3.38
C ILE A 197 -4.03 6.89 2.99
N GLN A 198 -4.85 6.35 3.89
CA GLN A 198 -6.27 6.12 3.65
C GLN A 198 -7.00 7.43 3.31
N GLY A 199 -6.71 8.51 4.05
CA GLY A 199 -7.30 9.81 3.77
C GLY A 199 -6.96 10.35 2.39
N ILE A 200 -5.77 10.11 1.86
CA ILE A 200 -5.40 10.45 0.47
C ILE A 200 -6.13 9.54 -0.52
N THR A 201 -6.18 8.23 -0.25
CA THR A 201 -6.83 7.26 -1.13
C THR A 201 -8.34 7.51 -1.26
N ASP A 202 -9.01 7.85 -0.15
CA ASP A 202 -10.45 8.03 -0.10
C ASP A 202 -10.90 9.38 -0.70
N THR A 203 -10.09 10.43 -0.53
CA THR A 203 -10.44 11.79 -0.94
C THR A 203 -9.75 12.26 -2.23
N GLY A 204 -8.67 11.58 -2.66
CA GLY A 204 -7.80 12.05 -3.75
C GLY A 204 -6.98 13.30 -3.40
N ASP A 205 -7.00 13.76 -2.15
CA ASP A 205 -6.33 14.97 -1.70
C ASP A 205 -4.82 14.75 -1.52
N LEU A 206 -4.07 15.00 -2.59
CA LEU A 206 -2.60 14.89 -2.61
C LEU A 206 -1.89 16.02 -1.85
N SER A 207 -2.60 16.98 -1.23
CA SER A 207 -1.97 18.01 -0.38
C SER A 207 -1.60 17.49 1.00
N ARG A 208 -2.19 16.39 1.44
CA ARG A 208 -1.95 15.78 2.75
C ARG A 208 -0.55 15.22 2.84
N ARG A 209 0.04 15.35 4.05
CA ARG A 209 1.39 14.83 4.35
C ARG A 209 1.38 14.07 5.65
N ALA A 210 2.20 13.01 5.72
CA ALA A 210 2.50 12.32 6.96
C ALA A 210 3.41 13.19 7.83
N ARG A 211 3.08 13.32 9.12
CA ARG A 211 3.89 14.07 10.06
C ARG A 211 5.15 13.27 10.41
N ILE A 212 6.31 13.90 10.29
CA ILE A 212 7.60 13.33 10.67
C ILE A 212 7.87 13.76 12.12
N GLU A 213 7.76 12.83 13.07
CA GLU A 213 7.95 13.12 14.51
C GLU A 213 9.32 12.64 15.01
N TYR A 214 9.92 11.65 14.37
CA TYR A 214 11.18 11.03 14.79
C TYR A 214 12.13 10.84 13.60
N LEU A 215 13.44 10.79 13.90
CA LEU A 215 14.50 10.51 12.90
C LEU A 215 14.93 9.03 12.94
N ASP A 216 13.95 8.15 13.04
CA ASP A 216 14.11 6.69 13.01
C ASP A 216 13.57 6.10 11.70
N GLU A 217 13.46 4.77 11.62
CA GLU A 217 12.98 4.05 10.44
C GLU A 217 11.55 4.46 10.05
N VAL A 218 10.70 4.80 11.02
CA VAL A 218 9.33 5.28 10.77
C VAL A 218 9.35 6.69 10.18
N GLY A 219 10.27 7.55 10.67
CA GLY A 219 10.49 8.88 10.12
C GLY A 219 11.02 8.83 8.68
N VAL A 220 11.94 7.93 8.38
CA VAL A 220 12.44 7.67 7.00
C VAL A 220 11.29 7.21 6.10
N LEU A 221 10.43 6.31 6.57
CA LEU A 221 9.25 5.85 5.83
C LEU A 221 8.26 6.98 5.55
N ALA A 222 7.97 7.81 6.56
CA ALA A 222 7.09 8.98 6.42
C ALA A 222 7.66 10.00 5.43
N HIS A 223 8.98 10.23 5.44
CA HIS A 223 9.66 11.10 4.48
C HIS A 223 9.58 10.55 3.06
N GLY A 224 9.88 9.25 2.87
CA GLY A 224 9.76 8.57 1.58
C GLY A 224 8.33 8.63 1.03
N PHE A 225 7.34 8.40 1.89
CA PHE A 225 5.93 8.56 1.53
C PHE A 225 5.60 10.00 1.09
N ASN A 226 6.01 11.01 1.84
CA ASN A 226 5.77 12.42 1.50
C ASN A 226 6.41 12.81 0.15
N ASN A 227 7.62 12.29 -0.13
CA ASN A 227 8.29 12.51 -1.41
C ASN A 227 7.51 11.87 -2.58
N MET A 228 7.00 10.65 -2.38
CA MET A 228 6.16 9.97 -3.37
C MET A 228 4.87 10.75 -3.64
N VAL A 229 4.19 11.24 -2.59
CA VAL A 229 2.97 12.05 -2.74
C VAL A 229 3.27 13.36 -3.47
N SER A 230 4.39 14.03 -3.16
CA SER A 230 4.80 15.26 -3.86
C SER A 230 5.09 15.02 -5.35
N LEU A 231 5.70 13.89 -5.69
CA LEU A 231 5.94 13.49 -7.07
C LEU A 231 4.62 13.21 -7.81
N LEU A 232 3.70 12.49 -7.16
CA LEU A 232 2.36 12.23 -7.70
C LEU A 232 1.59 13.53 -7.94
N GLU A 233 1.58 14.45 -6.98
CA GLU A 233 0.93 15.77 -7.10
C GLU A 233 1.49 16.56 -8.28
N THR A 234 2.81 16.59 -8.43
CA THR A 234 3.49 17.28 -9.54
C THR A 234 3.14 16.66 -10.88
N ASN A 235 3.15 15.32 -10.97
CA ASN A 235 2.81 14.62 -12.21
C ASN A 235 1.34 14.78 -12.58
N TYR A 236 0.45 14.79 -11.59
CA TYR A 236 -0.98 14.99 -11.83
C TYR A 236 -1.27 16.38 -12.38
N ARG A 237 -0.68 17.43 -11.79
CA ARG A 237 -0.79 18.81 -12.30
C ARG A 237 -0.23 18.95 -13.72
N LYS A 238 0.92 18.32 -13.99
CA LYS A 238 1.50 18.33 -15.32
C LYS A 238 0.62 17.62 -16.35
N LEU A 239 0.01 16.49 -15.97
CA LEU A 239 -0.93 15.78 -16.84
C LEU A 239 -2.16 16.64 -17.14
N GLU A 240 -2.74 17.27 -16.12
CA GLU A 240 -3.90 18.18 -16.28
C GLU A 240 -3.57 19.34 -17.24
N GLN A 241 -2.45 20.01 -17.04
CA GLN A 241 -1.98 21.06 -17.94
C GLN A 241 -1.74 20.57 -19.39
N THR A 242 -1.21 19.34 -19.53
CA THR A 242 -0.98 18.76 -20.85
C THR A 242 -2.30 18.46 -21.57
N VAL A 243 -3.29 17.89 -20.84
CA VAL A 243 -4.63 17.62 -21.40
C VAL A 243 -5.34 18.90 -21.81
N GLU A 244 -5.28 19.95 -20.99
CA GLU A 244 -5.85 21.25 -21.34
C GLU A 244 -5.18 21.89 -22.57
N ALA A 245 -3.85 21.84 -22.62
CA ALA A 245 -3.07 22.34 -23.75
C ALA A 245 -3.36 21.56 -25.04
N GLU A 246 -3.50 20.24 -24.96
CA GLU A 246 -3.86 19.39 -26.09
C GLU A 246 -5.28 19.66 -26.58
N ALA A 247 -6.23 19.84 -25.68
CA ALA A 247 -7.60 20.19 -26.03
C ALA A 247 -7.68 21.54 -26.78
N LEU A 248 -7.00 22.56 -26.25
CA LEU A 248 -6.91 23.87 -26.88
C LEU A 248 -6.18 23.82 -28.25
N ALA A 249 -5.10 23.07 -28.32
CA ALA A 249 -4.36 22.89 -29.60
C ALA A 249 -5.22 22.21 -30.67
N ARG A 250 -6.04 21.21 -30.25
CA ARG A 250 -6.96 20.51 -31.12
C ARG A 250 -8.06 21.45 -31.65
N GLU A 251 -8.68 22.24 -30.76
CA GLU A 251 -9.68 23.25 -31.16
C GLU A 251 -9.11 24.26 -32.16
N THR A 252 -7.93 24.82 -31.84
CA THR A 252 -7.23 25.75 -32.73
C THR A 252 -6.86 25.11 -34.10
N ALA A 253 -6.49 23.82 -34.10
CA ALA A 253 -6.20 23.10 -35.34
C ALA A 253 -7.43 22.97 -36.24
N VAL A 254 -8.61 22.66 -35.65
CA VAL A 254 -9.88 22.56 -36.36
C VAL A 254 -10.29 23.92 -36.94
N GLU A 255 -10.20 25.00 -36.16
CA GLU A 255 -10.50 26.34 -36.63
C GLU A 255 -9.58 26.77 -37.82
N ARG A 256 -8.29 26.50 -37.72
CA ARG A 256 -7.33 26.78 -38.81
C ARG A 256 -7.58 25.93 -40.05
N GLU A 257 -7.99 24.69 -39.89
CA GLU A 257 -8.37 23.82 -41.00
C GLU A 257 -9.58 24.39 -41.73
N GLU A 258 -10.62 24.83 -40.97
CA GLU A 258 -11.82 25.47 -41.52
C GLU A 258 -11.48 26.74 -42.30
N GLU A 259 -10.68 27.63 -41.70
CA GLU A 259 -10.22 28.85 -42.34
C GLU A 259 -9.47 28.54 -43.64
N THR A 260 -8.59 27.53 -43.62
CA THR A 260 -7.80 27.12 -44.81
C THR A 260 -8.70 26.61 -45.94
N ILE A 261 -9.67 25.76 -45.62
CA ILE A 261 -10.64 25.22 -46.57
C ILE A 261 -11.47 26.35 -47.21
N PHE A 262 -11.95 27.28 -46.37
CA PHE A 262 -12.69 28.44 -46.86
C PHE A 262 -11.84 29.33 -47.78
N LEU A 263 -10.58 29.58 -47.40
CA LEU A 263 -9.66 30.37 -48.24
C LEU A 263 -9.36 29.67 -49.55
N LEU A 264 -9.18 28.35 -49.60
CA LEU A 264 -9.00 27.59 -50.82
C LEU A 264 -10.19 27.73 -51.77
N GLY A 265 -11.39 27.60 -51.24
CA GLY A 265 -12.61 27.82 -52.00
C GLY A 265 -12.69 29.25 -52.55
N ARG A 266 -12.40 30.26 -51.73
CA ARG A 266 -12.39 31.67 -52.12
C ARG A 266 -11.35 31.99 -53.25
N VAL A 267 -10.18 31.35 -53.20
CA VAL A 267 -9.16 31.54 -54.26
C VAL A 267 -9.69 31.06 -55.59
N SER A 268 -10.44 29.94 -55.62
CA SER A 268 -11.08 29.45 -56.85
C SER A 268 -12.15 30.41 -57.36
N GLU A 269 -13.03 30.91 -56.49
CA GLU A 269 -14.09 31.85 -56.87
C GLU A 269 -13.55 33.24 -57.30
N PHE A 270 -12.50 33.73 -56.63
CA PHE A 270 -11.87 34.98 -56.99
C PHE A 270 -11.43 34.97 -58.46
N HIS A 271 -11.00 33.80 -58.93
CA HIS A 271 -10.60 33.61 -60.33
C HIS A 271 -11.81 33.64 -61.28
N ASP A 272 -12.98 33.19 -60.87
CA ASP A 272 -14.27 33.19 -61.64
C ASP A 272 -15.13 34.44 -61.41
N LYS A 273 -14.65 35.43 -60.62
CA LYS A 273 -15.41 36.65 -60.24
C LYS A 273 -16.68 36.38 -59.44
N GLU A 274 -16.86 35.23 -58.85
CA GLU A 274 -17.91 34.93 -57.89
C GLU A 274 -17.55 35.49 -56.51
N THR A 275 -18.55 35.61 -55.63
CA THR A 275 -18.34 36.21 -54.31
C THR A 275 -18.26 35.13 -53.25
N GLY A 276 -17.43 35.36 -52.19
CA GLY A 276 -17.32 34.40 -51.09
C GLY A 276 -18.65 34.10 -50.36
N GLU A 277 -19.68 34.88 -50.58
CA GLU A 277 -21.05 34.61 -50.07
C GLU A 277 -21.68 33.37 -50.71
N HIS A 278 -21.32 33.08 -51.98
CA HIS A 278 -21.78 31.89 -52.69
C HIS A 278 -21.34 30.62 -51.95
N LEU A 279 -20.07 30.49 -51.59
CA LEU A 279 -19.54 29.32 -50.85
C LEU A 279 -20.30 29.09 -49.52
N GLU A 280 -20.52 30.15 -48.78
CA GLU A 280 -21.23 30.05 -47.51
C GLU A 280 -22.70 29.60 -47.73
N ARG A 281 -23.37 30.12 -48.74
CA ARG A 281 -24.74 29.71 -49.09
C ARG A 281 -24.79 28.26 -49.53
N ILE A 282 -23.91 27.81 -50.43
CA ILE A 282 -23.79 26.40 -50.86
C ILE A 282 -23.60 25.48 -49.64
N GLY A 283 -22.67 25.85 -48.74
CA GLY A 283 -22.43 25.10 -47.51
C GLY A 283 -23.66 24.97 -46.63
N ARG A 284 -24.36 26.08 -46.38
CA ARG A 284 -25.56 26.11 -45.54
C ARG A 284 -26.75 25.36 -46.16
N LEU A 285 -26.96 25.50 -47.45
CA LEU A 285 -28.01 24.81 -48.19
C LEU A 285 -27.75 23.29 -48.23
N SER A 286 -26.52 22.86 -48.50
CA SER A 286 -26.15 21.47 -48.49
C SER A 286 -26.29 20.82 -47.11
N ALA A 287 -25.90 21.53 -46.04
CA ALA A 287 -26.12 21.07 -44.64
C ALA A 287 -27.62 20.98 -44.31
N LEU A 288 -28.44 21.90 -44.79
CA LEU A 288 -29.89 21.81 -44.63
C LEU A 288 -30.45 20.52 -45.25
N PHE A 289 -30.06 20.17 -46.47
CA PHE A 289 -30.45 18.92 -47.11
C PHE A 289 -30.09 17.71 -46.23
N PHE A 290 -28.83 17.66 -45.77
CA PHE A 290 -28.35 16.55 -44.95
C PHE A 290 -29.12 16.47 -43.63
N GLY A 291 -29.48 17.60 -43.03
CA GLY A 291 -30.33 17.63 -41.82
C GLY A 291 -31.76 17.10 -42.09
N LEU A 292 -32.35 17.47 -43.23
CA LEU A 292 -33.68 16.98 -43.63
C LEU A 292 -33.66 15.49 -44.00
N LEU A 293 -32.56 14.96 -44.49
CA LEU A 293 -32.30 13.54 -44.75
C LEU A 293 -31.97 12.76 -43.46
N GLY A 294 -32.00 13.38 -42.29
CA GLY A 294 -31.71 12.71 -41.00
C GLY A 294 -30.25 12.36 -40.79
N LYS A 295 -29.32 12.98 -41.49
CA LYS A 295 -27.89 12.79 -41.37
C LYS A 295 -27.37 13.38 -40.06
N SER A 296 -26.33 12.78 -39.49
CA SER A 296 -25.69 13.24 -38.24
C SER A 296 -25.13 14.66 -38.37
N THR A 297 -24.95 15.34 -37.26
CA THR A 297 -24.33 16.68 -37.22
C THR A 297 -22.93 16.69 -37.81
N ASP A 298 -22.21 15.59 -37.66
CA ASP A 298 -20.85 15.39 -38.21
C ASP A 298 -20.87 15.31 -39.76
N GLU A 299 -21.84 14.58 -40.31
CA GLU A 299 -22.06 14.52 -41.76
C GLU A 299 -22.55 15.88 -42.34
N GLN A 300 -23.41 16.61 -41.60
CA GLN A 300 -23.87 17.94 -41.95
C GLN A 300 -22.66 18.94 -42.00
N ASP A 301 -21.76 18.88 -41.01
CA ASP A 301 -20.59 19.72 -40.99
C ASP A 301 -19.61 19.35 -42.15
N LEU A 302 -19.48 18.04 -42.42
CA LEU A 302 -18.64 17.54 -43.50
C LEU A 302 -19.06 18.07 -44.86
N ILE A 303 -20.36 17.99 -45.21
CA ILE A 303 -20.86 18.51 -46.45
C ILE A 303 -20.83 20.04 -46.50
N ARG A 304 -21.10 20.70 -45.35
CA ARG A 304 -21.09 22.17 -45.27
C ARG A 304 -19.71 22.74 -45.67
N ARG A 305 -18.63 22.10 -45.18
CA ARG A 305 -17.28 22.56 -45.46
C ARG A 305 -16.75 22.05 -46.83
N GLY A 306 -17.05 20.80 -47.18
CA GLY A 306 -16.61 20.18 -48.40
C GLY A 306 -17.23 20.78 -49.69
N SER A 307 -18.51 21.21 -49.58
CA SER A 307 -19.20 21.76 -50.73
C SER A 307 -18.62 23.06 -51.27
N GLY A 308 -17.95 23.86 -50.43
CA GLY A 308 -17.26 25.05 -50.84
C GLY A 308 -16.05 24.81 -51.78
N LEU A 309 -15.67 23.54 -51.99
CA LEU A 309 -14.56 23.17 -52.85
C LEU A 309 -15.01 22.57 -54.20
N HIS A 310 -16.33 22.57 -54.49
CA HIS A 310 -16.87 21.94 -55.71
C HIS A 310 -16.20 22.42 -56.99
N ASP A 311 -15.87 23.68 -57.06
CA ASP A 311 -15.29 24.38 -58.20
C ASP A 311 -13.77 24.64 -58.12
N ILE A 312 -13.04 24.05 -57.12
CA ILE A 312 -11.61 24.30 -56.90
C ILE A 312 -10.76 24.06 -58.13
N GLY A 313 -11.15 23.15 -59.00
CA GLY A 313 -10.43 22.84 -60.21
C GLY A 313 -10.46 23.95 -61.28
N LYS A 314 -11.31 24.96 -61.16
CA LYS A 314 -11.35 26.14 -62.07
C LYS A 314 -10.04 26.92 -62.03
N ILE A 315 -9.26 26.80 -60.94
CA ILE A 315 -7.93 27.42 -60.83
C ILE A 315 -6.97 27.01 -61.97
N ALA A 316 -7.16 25.85 -62.53
CA ALA A 316 -6.33 25.34 -63.64
C ALA A 316 -6.96 25.54 -65.01
N ILE A 317 -8.11 26.18 -65.09
CA ILE A 317 -8.73 26.55 -66.41
C ILE A 317 -8.17 27.87 -66.91
N SER A 318 -7.86 27.94 -68.21
CA SER A 318 -7.32 29.14 -68.77
C SER A 318 -8.29 30.35 -68.74
N ASP A 319 -7.81 31.54 -68.32
CA ASP A 319 -8.58 32.78 -68.28
C ASP A 319 -9.32 33.09 -69.60
N LYS A 320 -8.75 32.68 -70.75
CA LYS A 320 -9.36 32.88 -72.09
C LYS A 320 -10.70 32.11 -72.15
N ILE A 321 -10.85 31.02 -71.41
CA ILE A 321 -12.05 30.21 -71.39
C ILE A 321 -12.95 30.64 -70.19
N LEU A 322 -12.37 30.72 -69.03
CA LEU A 322 -13.10 31.01 -67.77
C LEU A 322 -13.77 32.39 -67.78
N LEU A 323 -13.02 33.40 -68.29
CA LEU A 323 -13.49 34.80 -68.29
C LEU A 323 -14.05 35.24 -69.64
N LYS A 324 -14.36 34.32 -70.52
CA LYS A 324 -14.89 34.65 -71.91
C LYS A 324 -16.28 35.22 -71.80
N ALA A 325 -16.47 36.43 -72.31
CA ALA A 325 -17.75 37.14 -72.33
C ALA A 325 -18.77 36.59 -73.34
N ALA A 326 -18.38 35.65 -74.22
CA ALA A 326 -19.25 35.03 -75.23
C ALA A 326 -19.47 33.54 -74.91
N ALA A 327 -20.42 32.93 -75.57
CA ALA A 327 -20.68 31.48 -75.39
C ALA A 327 -19.40 30.69 -75.78
N LEU A 328 -19.08 29.68 -75.00
CA LEU A 328 -17.95 28.78 -75.25
C LEU A 328 -18.22 27.95 -76.52
N THR A 329 -17.22 27.69 -77.31
CA THR A 329 -17.26 26.67 -78.38
C THR A 329 -17.29 25.28 -77.74
N ASP A 330 -17.62 24.24 -78.47
CA ASP A 330 -17.67 22.85 -77.98
C ASP A 330 -16.30 22.42 -77.38
N ASP A 331 -15.17 22.76 -78.08
CA ASP A 331 -13.83 22.49 -77.56
C ASP A 331 -13.50 23.23 -76.24
N GLU A 332 -13.90 24.52 -76.20
CA GLU A 332 -13.71 25.33 -74.97
C GLU A 332 -14.60 24.77 -73.80
N TYR A 333 -15.81 24.36 -74.10
CA TYR A 333 -16.71 23.76 -73.16
C TYR A 333 -16.15 22.39 -72.61
N ASP A 334 -15.53 21.59 -73.49
CA ASP A 334 -14.85 20.39 -73.12
C ASP A 334 -13.62 20.66 -72.24
N GLN A 335 -12.91 21.78 -72.49
CA GLN A 335 -11.86 22.20 -71.53
C GLN A 335 -12.43 22.66 -70.20
N MET A 336 -13.53 23.38 -70.16
CA MET A 336 -14.21 23.85 -68.93
C MET A 336 -14.64 22.66 -68.08
N LYS A 337 -15.23 21.61 -68.66
CA LYS A 337 -15.64 20.41 -67.94
C LYS A 337 -14.52 19.72 -67.14
N LYS A 338 -13.25 19.92 -67.53
CA LYS A 338 -12.09 19.32 -66.86
C LYS A 338 -11.91 19.82 -65.42
N HIS A 339 -12.54 20.97 -65.02
CA HIS A 339 -12.41 21.44 -63.65
C HIS A 339 -12.89 20.39 -62.64
N ALA A 340 -13.89 19.59 -62.98
CA ALA A 340 -14.39 18.54 -62.12
C ALA A 340 -13.32 17.47 -61.80
N GLU A 341 -12.65 16.99 -62.85
CA GLU A 341 -11.56 16.01 -62.70
C GLU A 341 -10.32 16.61 -62.02
N ILE A 342 -9.96 17.86 -62.40
CA ILE A 342 -8.81 18.58 -61.80
C ILE A 342 -9.06 18.83 -60.33
N GLY A 343 -10.27 19.25 -59.95
CA GLY A 343 -10.64 19.46 -58.54
C GLY A 343 -10.51 18.19 -57.72
N TYR A 344 -10.97 17.08 -58.24
CA TYR A 344 -10.78 15.77 -57.64
C TYR A 344 -9.31 15.42 -57.43
N GLU A 345 -8.49 15.54 -58.47
CA GLU A 345 -7.06 15.23 -58.44
C GLU A 345 -6.29 16.11 -57.43
N LEU A 346 -6.66 17.37 -57.28
CA LEU A 346 -6.05 18.30 -56.33
C LEU A 346 -6.31 17.89 -54.89
N LEU A 347 -7.48 17.35 -54.55
CA LEU A 347 -7.94 17.14 -53.21
C LEU A 347 -7.85 15.69 -52.74
N ARG A 348 -7.94 14.69 -53.59
CA ARG A 348 -8.11 13.25 -53.28
C ARG A 348 -6.97 12.65 -52.46
N ALA A 349 -5.76 13.20 -52.51
CA ALA A 349 -4.60 12.69 -51.76
C ALA A 349 -4.53 13.17 -50.28
N SER A 350 -5.48 14.03 -49.87
CA SER A 350 -5.52 14.57 -48.52
C SER A 350 -5.96 13.53 -47.49
N GLN A 351 -5.49 13.73 -46.24
CA GLN A 351 -6.00 12.99 -45.06
C GLN A 351 -7.15 13.73 -44.38
N SER A 352 -7.42 14.99 -44.78
CA SER A 352 -8.56 15.74 -44.26
C SER A 352 -9.87 15.18 -44.80
N ARG A 353 -10.78 14.82 -43.90
CA ARG A 353 -12.14 14.35 -44.27
C ARG A 353 -12.87 15.37 -45.11
N TYR A 354 -12.68 16.66 -44.85
CA TYR A 354 -13.33 17.73 -45.56
C TYR A 354 -12.81 17.84 -47.00
N LEU A 355 -11.48 17.73 -47.19
CA LEU A 355 -10.87 17.80 -48.55
C LEU A 355 -11.21 16.56 -49.37
N VAL A 356 -11.27 15.38 -48.75
CA VAL A 356 -11.69 14.13 -49.43
C VAL A 356 -13.16 14.23 -49.86
N THR A 357 -14.04 14.76 -49.01
CA THR A 357 -15.43 15.03 -49.37
C THR A 357 -15.54 16.07 -50.46
N GLY A 358 -14.74 17.15 -50.38
CA GLY A 358 -14.63 18.15 -51.43
C GLY A 358 -14.17 17.56 -52.77
N ALA A 359 -13.23 16.61 -52.77
CA ALA A 359 -12.81 15.89 -53.97
C ALA A 359 -13.97 15.13 -54.63
N GLU A 360 -14.72 14.37 -53.82
CA GLU A 360 -15.90 13.61 -54.30
C GLU A 360 -16.94 14.57 -54.92
N ILE A 361 -17.21 15.70 -54.23
CA ILE A 361 -18.14 16.72 -54.70
C ILE A 361 -17.62 17.36 -55.99
N ALA A 362 -16.37 17.76 -56.05
CA ALA A 362 -15.77 18.38 -57.25
C ALA A 362 -15.94 17.46 -58.49
N LEU A 363 -15.73 16.17 -58.30
CA LEU A 363 -15.87 15.18 -59.38
C LEU A 363 -17.30 15.02 -59.85
N THR A 364 -18.31 15.12 -58.94
CA THR A 364 -19.63 14.58 -59.19
C THR A 364 -20.78 15.58 -59.17
N HIS A 365 -20.53 16.86 -58.85
CA HIS A 365 -21.59 17.88 -58.76
C HIS A 365 -22.21 18.27 -60.12
N HIS A 366 -21.56 17.94 -61.21
CA HIS A 366 -22.08 18.12 -62.58
C HIS A 366 -22.62 16.84 -63.21
N GLU A 367 -22.62 15.75 -62.50
CA GLU A 367 -23.36 14.55 -62.92
C GLU A 367 -24.86 14.80 -62.87
N LYS A 368 -25.60 14.20 -63.78
CA LYS A 368 -27.06 14.32 -63.87
C LYS A 368 -27.73 12.97 -63.60
N TRP A 369 -28.85 13.01 -62.95
CA TRP A 369 -29.59 11.79 -62.57
C TRP A 369 -29.85 10.85 -63.77
N ASP A 370 -30.09 11.41 -64.99
CA ASP A 370 -30.35 10.65 -66.21
C ASP A 370 -29.08 10.15 -66.93
N GLY A 371 -27.86 10.39 -66.38
CA GLY A 371 -26.58 9.98 -66.95
C GLY A 371 -26.05 10.85 -68.10
N THR A 372 -26.69 12.02 -68.33
CA THR A 372 -26.21 12.97 -69.39
C THR A 372 -25.22 13.99 -68.89
N GLY A 373 -24.80 13.85 -67.60
CA GLY A 373 -23.79 14.68 -66.92
C GLY A 373 -22.38 14.43 -67.33
N TYR A 374 -21.43 14.98 -66.59
CA TYR A 374 -19.99 14.78 -66.75
C TYR A 374 -19.26 14.80 -65.39
N PRO A 375 -18.04 14.27 -65.28
CA PRO A 375 -17.18 13.72 -66.34
C PRO A 375 -17.43 12.23 -66.61
N ALA A 376 -17.91 11.46 -65.61
CA ALA A 376 -18.00 10.00 -65.67
C ALA A 376 -19.34 9.48 -66.23
N ARG A 377 -20.33 10.38 -66.42
CA ARG A 377 -21.69 10.06 -66.87
C ARG A 377 -22.40 9.04 -65.96
N LEU A 378 -22.21 9.22 -64.66
CA LEU A 378 -22.91 8.46 -63.62
C LEU A 378 -24.39 8.71 -63.67
N SER A 379 -25.24 7.71 -63.37
CA SER A 379 -26.70 7.86 -63.37
C SER A 379 -27.32 7.35 -62.05
N GLY A 380 -28.40 7.97 -61.66
CA GLY A 380 -29.14 7.57 -60.46
C GLY A 380 -28.28 7.59 -59.20
N GLU A 381 -28.39 6.52 -58.41
CA GLU A 381 -27.66 6.38 -57.16
C GLU A 381 -26.14 6.07 -57.31
N GLN A 382 -25.68 5.87 -58.54
CA GLN A 382 -24.23 5.78 -58.80
C GLN A 382 -23.54 7.14 -58.53
N ILE A 383 -24.27 8.24 -58.57
CA ILE A 383 -23.79 9.56 -58.19
C ILE A 383 -23.81 9.62 -56.64
N PRO A 384 -22.67 9.89 -55.99
CA PRO A 384 -22.62 10.07 -54.54
C PRO A 384 -23.67 11.11 -54.07
N LEU A 385 -24.25 10.85 -52.90
CA LEU A 385 -25.28 11.76 -52.32
C LEU A 385 -24.75 13.18 -52.20
N THR A 386 -23.50 13.36 -51.86
CA THR A 386 -22.81 14.64 -51.76
C THR A 386 -22.81 15.38 -53.07
N GLY A 387 -22.53 14.74 -54.20
CA GLY A 387 -22.58 15.31 -55.54
C GLY A 387 -24.02 15.62 -55.96
N ARG A 388 -24.99 14.72 -55.73
CA ARG A 388 -26.39 14.97 -56.04
C ARG A 388 -26.96 16.20 -55.32
N VAL A 389 -26.65 16.34 -54.00
CA VAL A 389 -27.10 17.48 -53.19
C VAL A 389 -26.43 18.76 -53.64
N VAL A 390 -25.09 18.77 -53.81
CA VAL A 390 -24.38 19.99 -54.20
C VAL A 390 -24.74 20.43 -55.62
N GLY A 391 -24.90 19.50 -56.57
CA GLY A 391 -25.37 19.85 -57.93
C GLY A 391 -26.73 20.53 -57.98
N LEU A 392 -27.72 20.09 -57.13
CA LEU A 392 -29.01 20.75 -57.00
C LEU A 392 -28.88 22.14 -56.35
N VAL A 393 -28.09 22.21 -55.27
CA VAL A 393 -27.86 23.44 -54.48
C VAL A 393 -27.14 24.50 -55.31
N ASP A 394 -26.12 24.11 -56.09
CA ASP A 394 -25.38 25.02 -56.97
C ASP A 394 -26.30 25.65 -58.02
N VAL A 395 -27.10 24.84 -58.72
CA VAL A 395 -28.07 25.35 -59.69
C VAL A 395 -29.13 26.24 -59.01
N PHE A 396 -29.60 25.91 -57.82
CA PHE A 396 -30.54 26.72 -57.05
C PHE A 396 -29.92 28.09 -56.70
N ASP A 397 -28.68 28.12 -56.17
CA ASP A 397 -28.01 29.37 -55.84
C ASP A 397 -27.68 30.20 -57.11
N ALA A 398 -27.21 29.57 -58.18
CA ALA A 398 -26.88 30.21 -59.42
C ALA A 398 -28.11 30.88 -60.13
N LEU A 399 -29.28 30.32 -59.98
CA LEU A 399 -30.53 30.89 -60.54
C LEU A 399 -31.12 31.97 -59.66
N THR A 400 -30.94 31.89 -58.35
CA THR A 400 -31.55 32.85 -57.38
C THR A 400 -30.60 34.02 -57.07
N SER A 401 -29.29 33.94 -57.44
CA SER A 401 -28.34 35.01 -57.21
C SER A 401 -28.18 35.92 -58.43
N GLU A 402 -27.99 37.22 -58.19
CA GLU A 402 -27.68 38.18 -59.23
C GLU A 402 -26.22 38.05 -59.68
N ARG A 403 -25.96 37.91 -60.98
CA ARG A 403 -24.63 37.83 -61.56
C ARG A 403 -24.39 38.99 -62.52
N PRO A 404 -23.14 39.44 -62.80
CA PRO A 404 -22.87 40.58 -63.62
C PRO A 404 -23.55 40.59 -64.99
N TYR A 405 -23.93 39.43 -65.51
CA TYR A 405 -24.54 39.23 -66.80
C TYR A 405 -25.94 38.62 -66.76
N LYS A 406 -26.51 38.33 -65.56
CA LYS A 406 -27.81 37.67 -65.42
C LYS A 406 -28.53 38.16 -64.18
N LYS A 407 -29.77 38.64 -64.32
CA LYS A 407 -30.64 38.95 -63.20
C LYS A 407 -31.12 37.68 -62.51
N ALA A 408 -31.24 37.73 -61.16
CA ALA A 408 -31.82 36.64 -60.39
C ALA A 408 -33.26 36.34 -60.91
N TRP A 409 -33.56 35.04 -60.97
CA TRP A 409 -34.91 34.61 -61.28
C TRP A 409 -35.81 34.77 -60.07
N PRO A 410 -37.10 35.00 -60.26
CA PRO A 410 -38.07 34.93 -59.18
C PRO A 410 -38.04 33.55 -58.52
N ALA A 411 -38.03 33.50 -57.20
CA ALA A 411 -37.92 32.25 -56.46
C ALA A 411 -38.96 31.17 -56.86
N ALA A 412 -40.15 31.61 -57.23
CA ALA A 412 -41.21 30.70 -57.70
C ALA A 412 -40.85 30.04 -59.04
N ASP A 413 -40.17 30.78 -59.95
CA ASP A 413 -39.78 30.28 -61.27
C ASP A 413 -38.62 29.28 -61.11
N VAL A 414 -37.69 29.56 -60.18
CA VAL A 414 -36.60 28.62 -59.86
C VAL A 414 -37.13 27.31 -59.24
N ARG A 415 -38.12 27.41 -58.33
CA ARG A 415 -38.79 26.24 -57.80
C ARG A 415 -39.43 25.39 -58.91
N ALA A 416 -40.20 26.04 -59.79
CA ALA A 416 -40.86 25.34 -60.90
C ALA A 416 -39.82 24.64 -61.82
N TYR A 417 -38.72 25.32 -62.13
CA TYR A 417 -37.63 24.75 -62.93
C TYR A 417 -37.03 23.53 -62.29
N ILE A 418 -36.68 23.58 -61.01
CA ILE A 418 -36.05 22.43 -60.30
C ILE A 418 -37.03 21.24 -60.27
N VAL A 419 -38.33 21.48 -60.03
CA VAL A 419 -39.37 20.45 -60.07
C VAL A 419 -39.54 19.84 -61.48
N GLU A 420 -39.46 20.64 -62.51
CA GLU A 420 -39.49 20.14 -63.90
C GLU A 420 -38.30 19.27 -64.29
N GLN A 421 -37.14 19.48 -63.63
CA GLN A 421 -35.92 18.70 -63.85
C GLN A 421 -35.84 17.41 -62.99
N ARG A 422 -36.93 17.09 -62.24
CA ARG A 422 -37.05 15.89 -61.43
C ARG A 422 -36.85 14.59 -62.25
N GLY A 423 -35.92 13.72 -61.85
CA GLY A 423 -35.60 12.47 -62.55
C GLY A 423 -34.84 12.64 -63.83
N ARG A 424 -34.49 13.88 -64.22
CA ARG A 424 -33.62 14.20 -65.37
C ARG A 424 -32.29 14.75 -64.90
N HIS A 425 -32.26 16.00 -64.52
CA HIS A 425 -31.05 16.62 -63.95
C HIS A 425 -30.88 16.23 -62.50
N PHE A 426 -31.94 16.25 -61.72
CA PHE A 426 -31.86 16.05 -60.25
C PHE A 426 -32.52 14.75 -59.76
N ASP A 427 -31.98 14.28 -58.66
CA ASP A 427 -32.54 13.16 -57.93
C ASP A 427 -34.01 13.44 -57.53
N PRO A 428 -34.93 12.52 -57.88
CA PRO A 428 -36.36 12.69 -57.55
C PRO A 428 -36.64 12.92 -56.07
N ASP A 429 -35.97 12.20 -55.17
CA ASP A 429 -36.20 12.28 -53.74
C ASP A 429 -35.67 13.60 -53.17
N LEU A 430 -34.56 14.11 -53.69
CA LEU A 430 -34.01 15.42 -53.30
C LEU A 430 -34.89 16.56 -53.82
N VAL A 431 -35.50 16.43 -55.00
CA VAL A 431 -36.44 17.41 -55.53
C VAL A 431 -37.73 17.47 -54.70
N ASP A 432 -38.27 16.29 -54.34
CA ASP A 432 -39.47 16.22 -53.51
C ASP A 432 -39.22 16.86 -52.12
N LEU A 433 -38.07 16.59 -51.52
CA LEU A 433 -37.65 17.18 -50.25
C LEU A 433 -37.44 18.72 -50.37
N PHE A 434 -36.81 19.16 -51.47
CA PHE A 434 -36.62 20.57 -51.75
C PHE A 434 -37.97 21.30 -51.92
N ASP A 435 -38.89 20.69 -52.62
CA ASP A 435 -40.22 21.28 -52.88
C ASP A 435 -41.05 21.39 -51.60
N GLU A 436 -41.03 20.34 -50.74
CA GLU A 436 -41.68 20.29 -49.43
C GLU A 436 -41.15 21.40 -48.50
N TYR A 437 -39.83 21.55 -48.42
CA TYR A 437 -39.19 22.51 -47.53
C TYR A 437 -38.70 23.78 -48.17
N PHE A 438 -39.21 24.16 -49.36
CA PHE A 438 -38.74 25.27 -50.20
C PHE A 438 -38.53 26.57 -49.42
N GLU A 439 -39.43 26.95 -48.53
CA GLU A 439 -39.32 28.18 -47.74
C GLU A 439 -38.10 28.22 -46.83
N ARG A 440 -37.62 27.06 -46.35
CA ARG A 440 -36.39 26.98 -45.59
C ARG A 440 -35.17 27.22 -46.45
N PHE A 441 -35.14 26.68 -47.65
CA PHE A 441 -34.05 26.93 -48.62
C PHE A 441 -34.02 28.40 -49.04
N ARG A 442 -35.22 28.97 -49.35
CA ARG A 442 -35.35 30.38 -49.71
C ARG A 442 -34.89 31.31 -48.58
N ALA A 443 -35.15 31.02 -47.33
CA ALA A 443 -34.70 31.83 -46.21
C ALA A 443 -33.19 31.90 -46.04
N ILE A 444 -32.41 30.92 -46.57
CA ILE A 444 -30.94 30.94 -46.54
C ILE A 444 -30.42 31.93 -47.57
N ILE A 445 -31.04 32.01 -48.77
CA ILE A 445 -30.62 32.89 -49.85
C ILE A 445 -31.01 34.34 -49.59
N ALA A 446 -32.11 34.59 -48.89
CA ALA A 446 -32.60 35.94 -48.60
C ALA A 446 -31.78 36.69 -47.53
N ARG A 447 -30.81 36.05 -46.90
CA ARG A 447 -29.92 36.61 -45.88
C ARG A 447 -28.55 36.97 -46.49
#